data_076b93897ec487900ea64465070a28ae
#
_entry.id   076b93897ec487900ea64465070a28ae
#
_cell.length_a   1.000
_cell.length_b   1.000
_cell.length_c   1.000
_cell.angle_alpha   90.00
_cell.angle_beta   90.00
_cell.angle_gamma   90.00
#
_symmetry.space_group_name_H-M   'P 1'
#
loop_
_entity.id
_entity.type
_entity.pdbx_description
1 polymer ?
#
loop_
_entity_poly.entity_id
_entity_poly.type
_entity_poly.pdbx_seq_one_letter_code
_entity_poly.pdbx_strand_id
1 'polypeptide(L)'
;VDPTQGMTTDTANNYKSKKREAEDEIQKAQQIINNGDATEQQITNETNRVNQAINAINKAKNDLRADKSQLENAYNQLIQNVDTNGKKPASIQQYQAARQAIETQYNNAKSEAHQILENSNPSVNEVAQALQKVEAVQLKVNDAIHILQNKENNSALVTAKNQLQQSVNDQPLTTGMTQDSINNYEAKRNEAQSAIRNAEAVINNGDATAKQISDEKSKVEQAL
;
A
#
# COMPACT_ATOMS: atom_id res chain seq x y z
N VAL A 1 17.30 -11.84 30.28
CA VAL A 1 16.57 -11.51 29.03
C VAL A 1 15.19 -12.16 29.11
N ASP A 2 14.13 -11.35 28.90
CA ASP A 2 12.76 -11.83 28.88
C ASP A 2 12.54 -12.69 27.63
N PRO A 3 12.29 -14.02 27.76
CA PRO A 3 12.12 -14.88 26.59
C PRO A 3 10.81 -14.61 25.83
N THR A 4 9.86 -13.85 26.41
CA THR A 4 8.57 -13.55 25.78
C THR A 4 8.58 -12.28 24.92
N GLN A 5 9.66 -11.53 24.93
CA GLN A 5 9.77 -10.30 24.16
C GLN A 5 9.67 -10.57 22.65
N GLY A 6 8.74 -9.90 21.99
CA GLY A 6 8.52 -10.09 20.56
C GLY A 6 7.78 -11.37 20.18
N MET A 7 7.27 -12.11 21.15
CA MET A 7 6.49 -13.33 20.93
C MET A 7 5.00 -13.03 20.84
N THR A 8 4.23 -13.96 20.26
CA THR A 8 2.77 -13.82 20.23
C THR A 8 2.21 -13.78 21.64
N THR A 9 1.11 -13.06 21.83
CA THR A 9 0.45 -12.93 23.13
C THR A 9 0.07 -14.28 23.72
N ASP A 10 -0.47 -15.17 22.90
CA ASP A 10 -0.94 -16.48 23.33
C ASP A 10 0.22 -17.34 23.86
N THR A 11 1.32 -17.42 23.09
CA THR A 11 2.47 -18.24 23.50
C THR A 11 3.22 -17.61 24.68
N ALA A 12 3.30 -16.27 24.72
CA ALA A 12 3.90 -15.56 25.84
C ALA A 12 3.10 -15.76 27.13
N ASN A 13 1.78 -15.66 27.07
CA ASN A 13 0.91 -15.87 28.23
C ASN A 13 0.97 -17.31 28.74
N ASN A 14 1.01 -18.28 27.84
CA ASN A 14 1.18 -19.68 28.23
C ASN A 14 2.50 -19.91 28.98
N TYR A 15 3.60 -19.36 28.45
CA TYR A 15 4.89 -19.44 29.12
C TYR A 15 4.85 -18.80 30.50
N LYS A 16 4.29 -17.60 30.63
CA LYS A 16 4.17 -16.88 31.92
C LYS A 16 3.33 -17.67 32.93
N SER A 17 2.26 -18.30 32.45
CA SER A 17 1.41 -19.15 33.29
C SER A 17 2.20 -20.35 33.83
N LYS A 18 2.92 -21.04 32.96
CA LYS A 18 3.73 -22.22 33.36
C LYS A 18 4.89 -21.82 34.25
N LYS A 19 5.46 -20.63 34.04
CA LYS A 19 6.49 -20.09 34.94
C LYS A 19 5.94 -19.87 36.34
N ARG A 20 4.76 -19.28 36.49
CA ARG A 20 4.11 -19.11 37.82
C ARG A 20 3.81 -20.42 38.49
N GLU A 21 3.29 -21.38 37.73
CA GLU A 21 3.03 -22.73 38.27
C GLU A 21 4.32 -23.39 38.73
N ALA A 22 5.42 -23.23 38.00
CA ALA A 22 6.71 -23.77 38.39
C ALA A 22 7.25 -23.09 39.65
N GLU A 23 7.10 -21.78 39.76
CA GLU A 23 7.50 -21.00 40.96
C GLU A 23 6.71 -21.47 42.18
N ASP A 24 5.41 -21.70 42.05
CA ASP A 24 4.56 -22.23 43.11
C ASP A 24 5.02 -23.64 43.52
N GLU A 25 5.38 -24.48 42.57
CA GLU A 25 5.85 -25.84 42.85
C GLU A 25 7.21 -25.83 43.54
N ILE A 26 8.09 -24.87 43.19
CA ILE A 26 9.37 -24.67 43.90
C ILE A 26 9.12 -24.36 45.38
N GLN A 27 8.15 -23.50 45.69
CA GLN A 27 7.79 -23.18 47.07
C GLN A 27 7.28 -24.38 47.82
N LYS A 28 6.42 -25.20 47.20
CA LYS A 28 5.94 -26.45 47.80
C LYS A 28 7.06 -27.46 48.04
N ALA A 29 7.96 -27.59 47.08
CA ALA A 29 9.13 -28.45 47.21
C ALA A 29 10.01 -28.00 48.37
N GLN A 30 10.21 -26.68 48.52
CA GLN A 30 11.01 -26.13 49.60
C GLN A 30 10.41 -26.45 50.99
N GLN A 31 9.08 -26.39 51.10
CA GLN A 31 8.38 -26.79 52.31
C GLN A 31 8.60 -28.26 52.66
N ILE A 32 8.54 -29.16 51.67
CA ILE A 32 8.80 -30.59 51.88
C ILE A 32 10.25 -30.85 52.27
N ILE A 33 11.20 -30.17 51.65
CA ILE A 33 12.64 -30.25 51.95
C ILE A 33 12.90 -29.82 53.40
N ASN A 34 12.23 -28.75 53.84
CA ASN A 34 12.41 -28.19 55.18
C ASN A 34 11.65 -28.97 56.27
N ASN A 35 10.78 -29.90 55.89
CA ASN A 35 10.02 -30.72 56.85
C ASN A 35 10.78 -31.95 57.19
N GLY A 36 11.37 -31.99 58.40
CA GLY A 36 12.10 -33.14 58.89
C GLY A 36 11.28 -34.42 59.08
N ASP A 37 9.95 -34.28 59.14
CA ASP A 37 9.01 -35.41 59.31
C ASP A 37 8.39 -35.83 57.94
N ALA A 38 8.84 -35.31 56.82
CA ALA A 38 8.33 -35.69 55.53
C ALA A 38 8.57 -37.18 55.28
N THR A 39 7.51 -37.86 54.76
CA THR A 39 7.60 -39.27 54.40
C THR A 39 8.29 -39.42 53.04
N GLU A 40 8.84 -40.63 52.81
CA GLU A 40 9.43 -40.99 51.53
C GLU A 40 8.42 -40.79 50.37
N GLN A 41 7.16 -41.17 50.59
CA GLN A 41 6.12 -41.00 49.59
C GLN A 41 5.84 -39.55 49.32
N GLN A 42 5.80 -38.68 50.34
CA GLN A 42 5.63 -37.23 50.15
C GLN A 42 6.77 -36.65 49.32
N ILE A 43 8.00 -37.06 49.60
CA ILE A 43 9.19 -36.63 48.87
C ILE A 43 9.12 -37.09 47.39
N THR A 44 8.77 -38.38 47.18
CA THR A 44 8.64 -38.94 45.83
C THR A 44 7.55 -38.22 45.01
N ASN A 45 6.39 -38.02 45.63
CA ASN A 45 5.27 -37.32 44.95
C ASN A 45 5.65 -35.89 44.57
N GLU A 46 6.35 -35.18 45.47
CA GLU A 46 6.78 -33.82 45.20
C GLU A 46 7.85 -33.76 44.10
N THR A 47 8.78 -34.72 44.11
CA THR A 47 9.79 -34.85 43.04
C THR A 47 9.11 -35.01 41.69
N ASN A 48 8.06 -35.84 41.60
CA ASN A 48 7.30 -36.04 40.37
C ASN A 48 6.61 -34.74 39.92
N ARG A 49 6.03 -33.97 40.85
CA ARG A 49 5.38 -32.69 40.52
C ARG A 49 6.38 -31.67 40.03
N VAL A 50 7.57 -31.60 40.66
CA VAL A 50 8.64 -30.70 40.19
C VAL A 50 9.07 -31.09 38.78
N ASN A 51 9.26 -32.36 38.50
CA ASN A 51 9.64 -32.84 37.18
C ASN A 51 8.56 -32.52 36.13
N GLN A 52 7.29 -32.67 36.48
CA GLN A 52 6.17 -32.27 35.60
C GLN A 52 6.18 -30.77 35.32
N ALA A 53 6.45 -29.94 36.33
CA ALA A 53 6.53 -28.48 36.18
C ALA A 53 7.70 -28.08 35.29
N ILE A 54 8.86 -28.75 35.43
CA ILE A 54 10.03 -28.54 34.57
C ILE A 54 9.67 -28.86 33.12
N ASN A 55 9.05 -29.99 32.88
CA ASN A 55 8.64 -30.43 31.55
C ASN A 55 7.63 -29.44 30.94
N ALA A 56 6.67 -28.95 31.72
CA ALA A 56 5.65 -28.02 31.28
C ALA A 56 6.24 -26.68 30.90
N ILE A 57 7.16 -26.12 31.70
CA ILE A 57 7.78 -24.83 31.38
C ILE A 57 8.71 -24.93 30.18
N ASN A 58 9.44 -26.05 30.05
CA ASN A 58 10.30 -26.28 28.90
C ASN A 58 9.48 -26.39 27.60
N LYS A 59 8.35 -27.10 27.66
CA LYS A 59 7.43 -27.17 26.51
C LYS A 59 6.89 -25.79 26.14
N ALA A 60 6.44 -25.02 27.13
CA ALA A 60 5.92 -23.67 26.90
C ALA A 60 6.98 -22.75 26.31
N LYS A 61 8.25 -22.91 26.73
CA LYS A 61 9.38 -22.18 26.17
C LYS A 61 9.61 -22.53 24.69
N ASN A 62 9.56 -23.81 24.36
CA ASN A 62 9.71 -24.30 22.99
C ASN A 62 8.52 -23.91 22.11
N ASP A 63 7.35 -23.70 22.70
CA ASP A 63 6.13 -23.30 21.98
C ASP A 63 6.08 -21.80 21.70
N LEU A 64 7.00 -20.99 22.26
CA LEU A 64 7.06 -19.55 21.98
C LEU A 64 7.26 -19.32 20.47
N ARG A 65 6.49 -18.37 19.95
CA ARG A 65 6.56 -18.01 18.51
C ARG A 65 6.67 -16.51 18.37
N ALA A 66 7.56 -16.07 17.51
CA ALA A 66 7.70 -14.66 17.16
C ALA A 66 6.38 -14.12 16.58
N ASP A 67 6.02 -12.90 16.97
CA ASP A 67 4.84 -12.22 16.44
C ASP A 67 5.19 -11.64 15.05
N LYS A 68 4.53 -12.16 14.03
CA LYS A 68 4.72 -11.75 12.63
C LYS A 68 3.67 -10.76 12.15
N SER A 69 2.75 -10.31 13.01
CA SER A 69 1.60 -9.51 12.57
C SER A 69 1.99 -8.18 11.94
N GLN A 70 2.97 -7.47 12.50
CA GLN A 70 3.45 -6.21 11.94
C GLN A 70 4.13 -6.43 10.60
N LEU A 71 4.94 -7.49 10.47
CA LEU A 71 5.59 -7.83 9.22
C LEU A 71 4.55 -8.19 8.14
N GLU A 72 3.54 -8.96 8.51
CA GLU A 72 2.46 -9.32 7.59
C GLU A 72 1.74 -8.09 7.06
N ASN A 73 1.37 -7.17 7.95
CA ASN A 73 0.70 -5.93 7.55
C ASN A 73 1.58 -5.08 6.64
N ALA A 74 2.87 -4.93 6.99
CA ALA A 74 3.82 -4.15 6.19
C ALA A 74 4.06 -4.80 4.82
N TYR A 75 4.17 -6.12 4.77
CA TYR A 75 4.31 -6.87 3.53
C TYR A 75 3.08 -6.71 2.63
N ASN A 76 1.90 -6.85 3.19
CA ASN A 76 0.65 -6.72 2.43
C ASN A 76 0.50 -5.32 1.85
N GLN A 77 0.92 -4.29 2.58
CA GLN A 77 0.94 -2.92 2.08
C GLN A 77 1.95 -2.75 0.94
N LEU A 78 3.15 -3.34 1.10
CA LEU A 78 4.22 -3.22 0.11
C LEU A 78 3.84 -3.81 -1.24
N ILE A 79 3.14 -4.95 -1.25
CA ILE A 79 2.80 -5.68 -2.48
C ILE A 79 1.52 -5.17 -3.15
N GLN A 80 0.85 -4.18 -2.59
CA GLN A 80 -0.35 -3.61 -3.21
C GLN A 80 -0.01 -2.98 -4.56
N ASN A 81 -0.90 -3.21 -5.53
CA ASN A 81 -0.80 -2.55 -6.83
C ASN A 81 -1.07 -1.06 -6.69
N VAL A 82 -0.29 -0.27 -7.41
CA VAL A 82 -0.49 1.18 -7.50
C VAL A 82 -1.34 1.46 -8.73
N ASP A 83 -2.49 2.11 -8.53
CA ASP A 83 -3.39 2.48 -9.61
C ASP A 83 -2.89 3.76 -10.28
N THR A 84 -2.61 3.67 -11.58
CA THR A 84 -2.17 4.82 -12.39
C THR A 84 -3.29 5.38 -13.28
N ASN A 85 -4.51 4.85 -13.18
CA ASN A 85 -5.64 5.36 -13.94
C ASN A 85 -5.91 6.83 -13.58
N GLY A 86 -6.18 7.62 -14.59
CA GLY A 86 -6.46 9.05 -14.40
C GLY A 86 -5.24 9.91 -14.05
N LYS A 87 -4.04 9.35 -14.13
CA LYS A 87 -2.79 10.08 -13.89
C LYS A 87 -2.22 10.62 -15.21
N LYS A 88 -1.50 11.72 -15.12
CA LYS A 88 -0.80 12.31 -16.28
C LYS A 88 0.24 11.34 -16.82
N PRO A 89 0.28 11.06 -18.11
CA PRO A 89 1.23 10.11 -18.71
C PRO A 89 2.70 10.40 -18.38
N ALA A 90 3.12 11.65 -18.36
CA ALA A 90 4.50 12.00 -18.01
C ALA A 90 4.81 11.64 -16.56
N SER A 91 3.87 11.84 -15.63
CA SER A 91 4.04 11.46 -14.24
C SER A 91 4.10 9.95 -14.07
N ILE A 92 3.34 9.20 -14.88
CA ILE A 92 3.40 7.73 -14.87
C ILE A 92 4.79 7.24 -15.29
N GLN A 93 5.38 7.83 -16.33
CA GLN A 93 6.72 7.48 -16.79
C GLN A 93 7.77 7.76 -15.71
N GLN A 94 7.68 8.91 -15.04
CA GLN A 94 8.57 9.27 -13.94
C GLN A 94 8.42 8.31 -12.76
N TYR A 95 7.18 7.96 -12.43
CA TYR A 95 6.87 6.96 -11.40
C TYR A 95 7.51 5.61 -11.72
N GLN A 96 7.32 5.13 -12.95
CA GLN A 96 7.88 3.85 -13.40
C GLN A 96 9.41 3.85 -13.34
N ALA A 97 10.05 4.96 -13.73
CA ALA A 97 11.50 5.10 -13.63
C ALA A 97 11.97 5.06 -12.16
N ALA A 98 11.25 5.73 -11.26
CA ALA A 98 11.54 5.69 -9.83
C ALA A 98 11.39 4.29 -9.25
N ARG A 99 10.34 3.55 -9.65
CA ARG A 99 10.13 2.16 -9.23
C ARG A 99 11.22 1.24 -9.74
N GLN A 100 11.65 1.43 -10.99
CA GLN A 100 12.72 0.63 -11.57
C GLN A 100 14.05 0.86 -10.84
N ALA A 101 14.33 2.08 -10.41
CA ALA A 101 15.53 2.41 -9.66
C ALA A 101 15.63 1.66 -8.32
N ILE A 102 14.51 1.29 -7.73
CA ILE A 102 14.46 0.57 -6.45
C ILE A 102 14.03 -0.90 -6.59
N GLU A 103 13.95 -1.41 -7.82
CA GLU A 103 13.41 -2.75 -8.08
C GLU A 103 14.17 -3.85 -7.34
N THR A 104 15.50 -3.81 -7.35
CA THR A 104 16.30 -4.81 -6.65
C THR A 104 16.05 -4.76 -5.15
N GLN A 105 16.06 -3.58 -4.55
CA GLN A 105 15.78 -3.42 -3.13
C GLN A 105 14.36 -3.88 -2.78
N TYR A 106 13.39 -3.53 -3.61
CA TYR A 106 12.00 -3.94 -3.45
C TYR A 106 11.87 -5.46 -3.49
N ASN A 107 12.43 -6.10 -4.51
CA ASN A 107 12.33 -7.55 -4.67
C ASN A 107 13.04 -8.30 -3.54
N ASN A 108 14.19 -7.80 -3.08
CA ASN A 108 14.92 -8.41 -1.97
C ASN A 108 14.13 -8.33 -0.67
N ALA A 109 13.58 -7.16 -0.35
CA ALA A 109 12.76 -6.98 0.86
C ALA A 109 11.50 -7.84 0.82
N LYS A 110 10.83 -7.87 -0.33
CA LYS A 110 9.63 -8.68 -0.56
C LYS A 110 9.91 -10.16 -0.39
N SER A 111 10.98 -10.67 -1.01
CA SER A 111 11.35 -12.09 -0.93
C SER A 111 11.72 -12.50 0.48
N GLU A 112 12.53 -11.70 1.18
CA GLU A 112 12.92 -11.97 2.56
C GLU A 112 11.72 -12.01 3.49
N ALA A 113 10.84 -11.01 3.38
CA ALA A 113 9.63 -10.96 4.18
C ALA A 113 8.74 -12.16 3.93
N HIS A 114 8.56 -12.55 2.66
CA HIS A 114 7.77 -13.72 2.30
C HIS A 114 8.34 -14.99 2.92
N GLN A 115 9.65 -15.20 2.85
CA GLN A 115 10.32 -16.36 3.44
C GLN A 115 10.11 -16.41 4.96
N ILE A 116 10.25 -15.27 5.64
CA ILE A 116 10.04 -15.19 7.09
C ILE A 116 8.57 -15.47 7.45
N LEU A 117 7.62 -14.93 6.68
CA LEU A 117 6.19 -15.16 6.91
C LEU A 117 5.80 -16.62 6.70
N GLU A 118 6.44 -17.30 5.75
CA GLU A 118 6.20 -18.74 5.49
C GLU A 118 6.94 -19.65 6.49
N ASN A 119 7.91 -19.14 7.20
CA ASN A 119 8.63 -19.90 8.22
C ASN A 119 7.75 -20.07 9.46
N SER A 120 7.50 -21.30 9.88
CA SER A 120 6.66 -21.59 11.04
C SER A 120 7.28 -21.13 12.37
N ASN A 121 8.59 -20.94 12.43
CA ASN A 121 9.29 -20.57 13.66
C ASN A 121 10.52 -19.69 13.39
N PRO A 122 10.33 -18.48 12.83
CA PRO A 122 11.44 -17.55 12.68
C PRO A 122 11.84 -16.98 14.03
N SER A 123 13.09 -16.52 14.13
CA SER A 123 13.52 -15.77 15.31
C SER A 123 12.91 -14.36 15.32
N VAL A 124 12.82 -13.77 16.52
CA VAL A 124 12.38 -12.39 16.69
C VAL A 124 13.27 -11.44 15.88
N ASN A 125 14.59 -11.69 15.86
CA ASN A 125 15.54 -10.87 15.10
C ASN A 125 15.30 -10.96 13.59
N GLU A 126 15.02 -12.16 13.07
CA GLU A 126 14.71 -12.35 11.66
C GLU A 126 13.46 -11.57 11.26
N VAL A 127 12.42 -11.64 12.10
CA VAL A 127 11.18 -10.87 11.86
C VAL A 127 11.46 -9.36 11.89
N ALA A 128 12.22 -8.90 12.89
CA ALA A 128 12.55 -7.47 13.03
C ALA A 128 13.39 -6.95 11.85
N GLN A 129 14.37 -7.72 11.39
CA GLN A 129 15.21 -7.33 10.25
C GLN A 129 14.40 -7.26 8.95
N ALA A 130 13.55 -8.25 8.72
CA ALA A 130 12.67 -8.26 7.55
C ALA A 130 11.72 -7.06 7.57
N LEU A 131 11.16 -6.73 8.73
CA LEU A 131 10.28 -5.57 8.90
C LEU A 131 11.00 -4.26 8.57
N GLN A 132 12.24 -4.09 9.07
CA GLN A 132 13.03 -2.89 8.79
C GLN A 132 13.28 -2.71 7.29
N LYS A 133 13.60 -3.79 6.59
CA LYS A 133 13.84 -3.73 5.14
C LYS A 133 12.58 -3.40 4.36
N VAL A 134 11.45 -3.98 4.76
CA VAL A 134 10.14 -3.67 4.14
C VAL A 134 9.79 -2.20 4.37
N GLU A 135 9.92 -1.71 5.59
CA GLU A 135 9.61 -0.32 5.92
C GLU A 135 10.51 0.65 5.17
N ALA A 136 11.82 0.33 5.04
CA ALA A 136 12.77 1.19 4.32
C ALA A 136 12.41 1.32 2.85
N VAL A 137 12.07 0.21 2.17
CA VAL A 137 11.70 0.27 0.76
C VAL A 137 10.30 0.83 0.57
N GLN A 138 9.40 0.65 1.55
CA GLN A 138 8.06 1.25 1.50
C GLN A 138 8.13 2.77 1.42
N LEU A 139 9.05 3.39 2.16
CA LEU A 139 9.25 4.84 2.07
C LEU A 139 9.64 5.28 0.66
N LYS A 140 10.50 4.51 0.01
CA LYS A 140 10.92 4.79 -1.39
C LYS A 140 9.78 4.56 -2.37
N VAL A 141 8.96 3.54 -2.16
CA VAL A 141 7.74 3.31 -2.95
C VAL A 141 6.78 4.48 -2.77
N ASN A 142 6.58 4.95 -1.55
CA ASN A 142 5.71 6.09 -1.27
C ASN A 142 6.22 7.36 -1.96
N ASP A 143 7.53 7.60 -1.95
CA ASP A 143 8.14 8.73 -2.67
C ASP A 143 7.85 8.64 -4.17
N ALA A 144 7.97 7.45 -4.73
CA ALA A 144 7.64 7.22 -6.15
C ALA A 144 6.15 7.48 -6.43
N ILE A 145 5.27 7.03 -5.54
CA ILE A 145 3.81 7.26 -5.68
C ILE A 145 3.49 8.76 -5.67
N HIS A 146 4.18 9.53 -4.85
CA HIS A 146 3.97 11.00 -4.78
C HIS A 146 4.34 11.74 -6.08
N ILE A 147 5.08 11.10 -6.99
CA ILE A 147 5.37 11.66 -8.31
C ILE A 147 4.11 11.68 -9.18
N LEU A 148 3.19 10.74 -8.99
CA LEU A 148 1.97 10.63 -9.78
C LEU A 148 1.10 11.87 -9.60
N GLN A 149 0.65 12.42 -10.72
CA GLN A 149 -0.21 13.60 -10.76
C GLN A 149 -1.52 13.28 -11.47
N ASN A 150 -2.61 13.74 -10.92
CA ASN A 150 -3.92 13.58 -11.55
C ASN A 150 -4.01 14.41 -12.82
N LYS A 151 -4.67 13.84 -13.85
CA LYS A 151 -5.06 14.60 -15.01
C LYS A 151 -5.95 15.76 -14.61
N GLU A 152 -5.79 16.88 -15.29
CA GLU A 152 -6.66 18.02 -15.09
C GLU A 152 -8.09 17.75 -15.57
N ASN A 153 -9.06 18.38 -14.93
CA ASN A 153 -10.45 18.28 -15.35
C ASN A 153 -10.66 19.09 -16.62
N ASN A 154 -11.00 18.42 -17.71
CA ASN A 154 -11.25 19.06 -19.00
C ASN A 154 -12.73 19.05 -19.40
N SER A 155 -13.65 18.74 -18.51
CA SER A 155 -15.07 18.55 -18.83
C SER A 155 -15.71 19.83 -19.43
N ALA A 156 -15.34 21.01 -18.93
CA ALA A 156 -15.84 22.26 -19.46
C ALA A 156 -15.38 22.51 -20.90
N LEU A 157 -14.13 22.15 -21.23
CA LEU A 157 -13.61 22.22 -22.58
C LEU A 157 -14.33 21.24 -23.50
N VAL A 158 -14.58 20.03 -23.06
CA VAL A 158 -15.33 19.03 -23.82
C VAL A 158 -16.72 19.54 -24.12
N THR A 159 -17.41 20.12 -23.15
CA THR A 159 -18.75 20.71 -23.34
C THR A 159 -18.71 21.85 -24.39
N ALA A 160 -17.76 22.76 -24.25
CA ALA A 160 -17.61 23.88 -25.20
C ALA A 160 -17.31 23.38 -26.62
N LYS A 161 -16.43 22.41 -26.77
CA LYS A 161 -16.10 21.78 -28.05
C LYS A 161 -17.34 21.14 -28.68
N ASN A 162 -18.14 20.43 -27.88
CA ASN A 162 -19.36 19.79 -28.38
C ASN A 162 -20.39 20.79 -28.83
N GLN A 163 -20.54 21.92 -28.11
CA GLN A 163 -21.42 23.03 -28.54
C GLN A 163 -20.96 23.62 -29.87
N LEU A 164 -19.66 23.86 -30.02
CA LEU A 164 -19.10 24.37 -31.27
C LEU A 164 -19.31 23.38 -32.42
N GLN A 165 -19.13 22.06 -32.13
CA GLN A 165 -19.37 21.00 -33.12
C GLN A 165 -20.81 21.00 -33.60
N GLN A 166 -21.78 21.22 -32.73
CA GLN A 166 -23.20 21.33 -33.10
C GLN A 166 -23.42 22.54 -34.02
N SER A 167 -22.83 23.68 -33.68
CA SER A 167 -22.95 24.88 -34.50
C SER A 167 -22.38 24.67 -35.90
N VAL A 168 -21.27 23.94 -36.03
CA VAL A 168 -20.67 23.60 -37.30
C VAL A 168 -21.54 22.62 -38.10
N ASN A 169 -22.18 21.67 -37.42
CA ASN A 169 -23.03 20.67 -38.06
C ASN A 169 -24.37 21.25 -38.55
N ASP A 170 -24.83 22.35 -37.94
CA ASP A 170 -26.03 23.03 -38.39
C ASP A 170 -25.72 23.80 -39.67
N GLN A 171 -26.25 23.32 -40.80
CA GLN A 171 -26.02 23.94 -42.09
C GLN A 171 -27.17 24.86 -42.42
N PRO A 172 -26.93 26.19 -42.51
CA PRO A 172 -28.00 27.12 -42.96
C PRO A 172 -28.23 26.95 -44.45
N LEU A 173 -29.47 27.27 -44.87
CA LEU A 173 -29.79 27.39 -46.28
C LEU A 173 -29.11 28.63 -46.82
N THR A 174 -28.32 28.45 -47.86
CA THR A 174 -27.59 29.55 -48.49
C THR A 174 -28.32 30.11 -49.75
N THR A 175 -29.45 29.53 -50.11
CA THR A 175 -30.27 29.96 -51.23
C THR A 175 -30.76 31.39 -51.00
N GLY A 176 -30.50 32.29 -51.95
CA GLY A 176 -30.88 33.72 -51.84
C GLY A 176 -29.91 34.57 -51.01
N MET A 177 -28.80 34.01 -50.51
CA MET A 177 -27.75 34.74 -49.82
C MET A 177 -26.77 35.36 -50.80
N THR A 178 -26.14 36.50 -50.43
CA THR A 178 -25.06 37.05 -51.18
C THR A 178 -23.83 36.20 -51.17
N GLN A 179 -23.01 36.27 -52.22
CA GLN A 179 -21.75 35.53 -52.27
C GLN A 179 -20.82 35.96 -51.13
N ASP A 180 -20.80 37.24 -50.76
CA ASP A 180 -19.95 37.72 -49.65
C ASP A 180 -20.40 37.16 -48.34
N SER A 181 -21.72 37.06 -48.08
CA SER A 181 -22.22 36.44 -46.82
C SER A 181 -21.97 34.95 -46.79
N ILE A 182 -22.08 34.25 -47.92
CA ILE A 182 -21.74 32.82 -48.02
C ILE A 182 -20.24 32.60 -47.72
N ASN A 183 -19.37 33.41 -48.35
CA ASN A 183 -17.92 33.32 -48.14
C ASN A 183 -17.54 33.61 -46.68
N ASN A 184 -18.20 34.59 -46.07
CA ASN A 184 -17.96 34.89 -44.64
C ASN A 184 -18.35 33.72 -43.74
N TYR A 185 -19.51 33.12 -44.00
CA TYR A 185 -19.98 31.95 -43.27
C TYR A 185 -19.01 30.79 -43.41
N GLU A 186 -18.58 30.49 -44.63
CA GLU A 186 -17.64 29.40 -44.91
C GLU A 186 -16.29 29.64 -44.23
N ALA A 187 -15.80 30.88 -44.22
CA ALA A 187 -14.55 31.23 -43.54
C ALA A 187 -14.67 31.00 -42.02
N LYS A 188 -15.78 31.41 -41.42
CA LYS A 188 -16.03 31.21 -39.99
C LYS A 188 -16.21 29.75 -39.64
N ARG A 189 -16.86 28.98 -40.50
CA ARG A 189 -17.00 27.53 -40.33
C ARG A 189 -15.65 26.84 -40.34
N ASN A 190 -14.76 27.22 -41.25
CA ASN A 190 -13.41 26.69 -41.33
C ASN A 190 -12.59 27.04 -40.08
N GLU A 191 -12.72 28.28 -39.58
CA GLU A 191 -12.08 28.66 -38.30
C GLU A 191 -12.61 27.83 -37.13
N ALA A 192 -13.92 27.62 -37.08
CA ALA A 192 -14.53 26.78 -36.03
C ALA A 192 -14.06 25.34 -36.09
N GLN A 193 -13.96 24.77 -37.30
CA GLN A 193 -13.43 23.40 -37.47
C GLN A 193 -11.98 23.31 -37.00
N SER A 194 -11.16 24.31 -37.24
CA SER A 194 -9.78 24.37 -36.75
C SER A 194 -9.74 24.45 -35.21
N ALA A 195 -10.63 25.28 -34.64
CA ALA A 195 -10.73 25.38 -33.17
C ALA A 195 -11.14 24.05 -32.54
N ILE A 196 -12.05 23.30 -33.18
CA ILE A 196 -12.48 21.96 -32.72
C ILE A 196 -11.29 21.01 -32.75
N ARG A 197 -10.52 20.98 -33.82
CA ARG A 197 -9.33 20.10 -33.91
C ARG A 197 -8.30 20.44 -32.85
N ASN A 198 -8.06 21.73 -32.61
CA ASN A 198 -7.13 22.16 -31.57
C ASN A 198 -7.63 21.79 -30.18
N ALA A 199 -8.93 21.93 -29.93
CA ALA A 199 -9.54 21.52 -28.66
C ALA A 199 -9.42 20.01 -28.43
N GLU A 200 -9.66 19.23 -29.48
CA GLU A 200 -9.52 17.77 -29.39
C GLU A 200 -8.09 17.36 -29.06
N ALA A 201 -7.10 18.05 -29.63
CA ALA A 201 -5.69 17.80 -29.32
C ALA A 201 -5.38 18.05 -27.83
N VAL A 202 -5.93 19.12 -27.24
CA VAL A 202 -5.76 19.42 -25.81
C VAL A 202 -6.51 18.41 -24.96
N ILE A 203 -7.75 18.05 -25.32
CA ILE A 203 -8.56 17.07 -24.62
C ILE A 203 -7.86 15.70 -24.58
N ASN A 204 -7.25 15.29 -25.68
CA ASN A 204 -6.57 14.01 -25.81
C ASN A 204 -5.15 14.02 -25.23
N ASN A 205 -4.64 15.19 -24.85
CA ASN A 205 -3.36 15.31 -24.19
C ASN A 205 -3.54 15.08 -22.68
N GLY A 206 -3.21 13.88 -22.19
CA GLY A 206 -3.30 13.55 -20.77
C GLY A 206 -2.42 14.41 -19.88
N ASP A 207 -1.39 15.06 -20.44
CA ASP A 207 -0.46 15.94 -19.70
C ASP A 207 -0.86 17.42 -19.78
N ALA A 208 -2.01 17.75 -20.37
CA ALA A 208 -2.45 19.14 -20.47
C ALA A 208 -2.55 19.80 -19.11
N THR A 209 -2.03 21.02 -19.00
CA THR A 209 -2.12 21.82 -17.78
C THR A 209 -3.50 22.48 -17.67
N ALA A 210 -3.87 22.88 -16.44
CA ALA A 210 -5.11 23.64 -16.24
C ALA A 210 -5.14 24.92 -17.08
N LYS A 211 -3.99 25.60 -17.22
CA LYS A 211 -3.89 26.81 -18.07
C LYS A 211 -4.12 26.50 -19.54
N GLN A 212 -3.50 25.43 -20.06
CA GLN A 212 -3.70 25.02 -21.47
C GLN A 212 -5.18 24.73 -21.76
N ILE A 213 -5.83 24.01 -20.84
CA ILE A 213 -7.27 23.68 -20.96
C ILE A 213 -8.13 24.93 -20.90
N SER A 214 -7.85 25.85 -19.99
CA SER A 214 -8.58 27.09 -19.81
C SER A 214 -8.40 28.02 -21.04
N ASP A 215 -7.17 28.16 -21.52
CA ASP A 215 -6.87 28.98 -22.72
C ASP A 215 -7.58 28.41 -23.94
N GLU A 216 -7.58 27.11 -24.10
CA GLU A 216 -8.24 26.45 -25.23
C GLU A 216 -9.76 26.59 -25.16
N LYS A 217 -10.35 26.50 -23.96
CA LYS A 217 -11.78 26.76 -23.75
C LYS A 217 -12.15 28.14 -24.20
N SER A 218 -11.34 29.15 -23.87
CA SER A 218 -11.57 30.54 -24.31
C SER A 218 -11.55 30.66 -25.83
N LYS A 219 -10.62 29.98 -26.50
CA LYS A 219 -10.54 29.99 -27.97
C LYS A 219 -11.76 29.34 -28.61
N VAL A 220 -12.25 28.24 -28.04
CA VAL A 220 -13.47 27.57 -28.51
C VAL A 220 -14.68 28.47 -28.33
N GLU A 221 -14.81 29.14 -27.20
CA GLU A 221 -15.92 30.06 -26.92
C GLU A 221 -15.89 31.28 -27.88
N GLN A 222 -14.71 31.78 -28.24
CA GLN A 222 -14.57 32.86 -29.20
C GLN A 222 -15.03 32.44 -30.60
N ALA A 223 -14.82 31.17 -30.98
CA ALA A 223 -15.24 30.64 -32.27
C ALA A 223 -16.74 30.31 -32.32
N LEU A 224 -17.37 30.16 -31.15
CA LEU A 224 -18.79 29.86 -31.05
C LEU A 224 -19.64 31.08 -31.44
#